data_7b0e1d1406dc3ec5d6441e4172bb0bbb
#
_entry.id   7b0e1d1406dc3ec5d6441e4172bb0bbb
#
_cell.length_a   1.000
_cell.length_b   1.000
_cell.length_c   1.000
_cell.angle_alpha   90.00
_cell.angle_beta   90.00
_cell.angle_gamma   90.00
#
_symmetry.space_group_name_H-M   'P 1'
#
loop_
_entity.id
_entity.type
_entity.pdbx_description
1 polymer ?
#
loop_
_entity_poly.entity_id
_entity_poly.type
_entity_poly.pdbx_seq_one_letter_code
_entity_poly.pdbx_strand_id
1 'polypeptide(L)'
;MTSNYTFTASVTIDSGHYRQIMELEKACRNYEDVDFKLELDFKTSEAGKNQTDRSGRNEFFCYDHDALVGYLGVCSFDSAVWEINGMVRPDYRKQGIFTELFRRLLDEFNARSPQELLLLSDKKSASGLRFIERLHANYHHAEYDMVLNASDFEQHGEFVEHGGDSSSLLRSKSTLDVQETDAEEHMFTGTIAGKIIGSVRLELLSDEGGIYALEIVPEYRGHGYGRALLNWSIAKLISMGAKTIILQVDTDNARALNLYTSTGFVEESAMLYYSLRKSLTKGN
;
A
#
# COMPACT_ATOMS: atom_id res chain seq x y z
N MET A 1 26.94 -20.26 -21.45
CA MET A 1 25.60 -20.79 -21.83
C MET A 1 24.73 -19.59 -22.09
N THR A 2 24.28 -19.39 -23.31
CA THR A 2 23.32 -18.31 -23.62
C THR A 2 21.99 -18.71 -23.03
N SER A 3 21.59 -18.07 -21.91
CA SER A 3 20.28 -18.26 -21.32
C SER A 3 19.23 -17.81 -22.32
N ASN A 4 18.36 -18.71 -22.73
CA ASN A 4 17.35 -18.44 -23.74
C ASN A 4 16.05 -17.99 -23.03
N TYR A 5 16.10 -16.78 -22.41
CA TYR A 5 14.93 -16.21 -21.73
C TYR A 5 13.86 -15.78 -22.72
N THR A 6 12.62 -16.12 -22.42
CA THR A 6 11.46 -15.66 -23.17
C THR A 6 10.81 -14.49 -22.43
N PHE A 7 10.68 -13.35 -23.11
CA PHE A 7 10.04 -12.16 -22.59
C PHE A 7 8.67 -11.98 -23.25
N THR A 8 7.63 -11.90 -22.43
CA THR A 8 6.25 -11.67 -22.88
C THR A 8 5.64 -10.45 -22.16
N ALA A 9 4.51 -9.97 -22.66
CA ALA A 9 3.76 -8.91 -22.01
C ALA A 9 2.28 -9.06 -22.26
N SER A 10 1.44 -8.65 -21.31
CA SER A 10 -0.01 -8.66 -21.40
C SER A 10 -0.62 -7.33 -20.95
N VAL A 11 -1.90 -7.14 -21.27
CA VAL A 11 -2.68 -5.99 -20.82
C VAL A 11 -3.14 -6.17 -19.38
N THR A 12 -3.52 -7.39 -19.02
CA THR A 12 -4.10 -7.78 -17.73
C THR A 12 -3.49 -9.09 -17.23
N ILE A 13 -3.71 -9.40 -15.97
CA ILE A 13 -3.33 -10.64 -15.32
C ILE A 13 -4.51 -11.62 -15.41
N ASP A 14 -4.26 -12.83 -15.88
CA ASP A 14 -5.19 -13.97 -15.76
C ASP A 14 -4.87 -14.83 -14.53
N SER A 15 -5.69 -15.84 -14.26
CA SER A 15 -5.52 -16.73 -13.10
C SER A 15 -4.22 -17.57 -13.15
N GLY A 16 -3.68 -17.81 -14.35
CA GLY A 16 -2.41 -18.51 -14.55
C GLY A 16 -1.23 -17.60 -14.15
N HIS A 17 -1.21 -16.38 -14.71
CA HIS A 17 -0.22 -15.37 -14.36
C HIS A 17 -0.28 -15.03 -12.87
N TYR A 18 -1.47 -14.85 -12.28
CA TYR A 18 -1.62 -14.56 -10.85
C TYR A 18 -0.88 -15.58 -9.99
N ARG A 19 -1.13 -16.88 -10.22
CA ARG A 19 -0.46 -17.95 -9.46
C ARG A 19 1.06 -17.95 -9.64
N GLN A 20 1.54 -17.78 -10.86
CA GLN A 20 2.99 -17.74 -11.14
C GLN A 20 3.66 -16.52 -10.47
N ILE A 21 3.00 -15.36 -10.46
CA ILE A 21 3.51 -14.16 -9.79
C ILE A 21 3.58 -14.39 -8.28
N MET A 22 2.54 -14.97 -7.66
CA MET A 22 2.52 -15.29 -6.23
C MET A 22 3.63 -16.29 -5.83
N GLU A 23 3.90 -17.29 -6.69
CA GLU A 23 5.02 -18.24 -6.48
C GLU A 23 6.38 -17.54 -6.56
N LEU A 24 6.56 -16.64 -7.53
CA LEU A 24 7.77 -15.84 -7.68
C LEU A 24 7.96 -14.89 -6.50
N GLU A 25 6.90 -14.20 -6.07
CA GLU A 25 6.90 -13.33 -4.89
C GLU A 25 7.31 -14.11 -3.63
N LYS A 26 6.70 -15.26 -3.39
CA LYS A 26 7.05 -16.14 -2.27
C LYS A 26 8.52 -16.53 -2.29
N ALA A 27 9.08 -16.84 -3.46
CA ALA A 27 10.50 -17.17 -3.60
C ALA A 27 11.40 -15.97 -3.27
N CYS A 28 10.99 -14.75 -3.65
CA CYS A 28 11.71 -13.52 -3.34
C CYS A 28 11.63 -13.18 -1.84
N ARG A 29 10.45 -13.25 -1.22
CA ARG A 29 10.25 -13.00 0.21
C ARG A 29 11.00 -14.00 1.09
N ASN A 30 11.05 -15.28 0.71
CA ASN A 30 11.83 -16.29 1.43
C ASN A 30 13.35 -16.06 1.39
N TYR A 31 13.84 -15.31 0.40
CA TYR A 31 15.26 -15.00 0.26
C TYR A 31 15.64 -13.69 0.97
N GLU A 32 14.78 -12.70 0.91
CA GLU A 32 14.94 -11.38 1.53
C GLU A 32 13.64 -11.02 2.25
N ASP A 33 13.73 -10.48 3.46
CA ASP A 33 12.57 -9.92 4.18
C ASP A 33 12.18 -8.56 3.55
N VAL A 34 11.47 -8.63 2.42
CA VAL A 34 11.03 -7.47 1.62
C VAL A 34 9.59 -7.59 1.22
N ASP A 35 8.92 -6.46 1.11
CA ASP A 35 7.56 -6.36 0.64
C ASP A 35 7.48 -5.88 -0.81
N PHE A 36 6.41 -6.30 -1.50
CA PHE A 36 6.10 -5.90 -2.86
C PHE A 36 4.69 -5.30 -2.91
N LYS A 37 4.56 -4.13 -3.53
CA LYS A 37 3.27 -3.50 -3.78
C LYS A 37 2.83 -3.82 -5.22
N LEU A 38 2.43 -5.07 -5.47
CA LEU A 38 2.07 -5.57 -6.80
C LEU A 38 0.62 -5.30 -7.18
N GLU A 39 -0.23 -5.02 -6.19
CA GLU A 39 -1.66 -4.74 -6.33
C GLU A 39 -2.43 -5.84 -7.12
N LEU A 40 -2.05 -7.12 -6.92
CA LEU A 40 -2.57 -8.23 -7.72
C LEU A 40 -4.08 -8.43 -7.53
N ASP A 41 -4.57 -8.31 -6.30
CA ASP A 41 -5.99 -8.48 -6.00
C ASP A 41 -6.81 -7.34 -6.62
N PHE A 42 -6.32 -6.10 -6.53
CA PHE A 42 -6.92 -4.96 -7.23
C PHE A 42 -6.93 -5.19 -8.74
N LYS A 43 -5.79 -5.53 -9.35
CA LYS A 43 -5.67 -5.76 -10.81
C LYS A 43 -6.59 -6.86 -11.34
N THR A 44 -6.90 -7.87 -10.51
CA THR A 44 -7.79 -8.98 -10.89
C THR A 44 -9.25 -8.75 -10.52
N SER A 45 -9.55 -7.74 -9.68
CA SER A 45 -10.91 -7.34 -9.33
C SER A 45 -11.66 -6.71 -10.51
N GLU A 46 -12.97 -6.64 -10.44
CA GLU A 46 -13.78 -5.96 -11.48
C GLU A 46 -13.48 -4.44 -11.51
N ALA A 47 -13.23 -3.81 -10.34
CA ALA A 47 -12.86 -2.40 -10.27
C ALA A 47 -11.52 -2.16 -10.97
N GLY A 48 -10.49 -2.94 -10.66
CA GLY A 48 -9.17 -2.84 -11.28
C GLY A 48 -9.21 -3.10 -12.79
N LYS A 49 -9.95 -4.12 -13.23
CA LYS A 49 -10.13 -4.40 -14.66
C LYS A 49 -10.78 -3.25 -15.42
N ASN A 50 -11.72 -2.55 -14.78
CA ASN A 50 -12.40 -1.39 -15.39
C ASN A 50 -11.51 -0.14 -15.42
N GLN A 51 -10.60 0.02 -14.47
CA GLN A 51 -9.63 1.13 -14.42
C GLN A 51 -8.38 0.88 -15.25
N THR A 52 -8.09 -0.38 -15.62
CA THR A 52 -6.90 -0.73 -16.40
C THR A 52 -6.93 -0.04 -17.78
N ASP A 53 -5.90 0.74 -18.09
CA ASP A 53 -5.69 1.25 -19.43
C ASP A 53 -5.37 0.10 -20.39
N ARG A 54 -6.28 -0.15 -21.34
CA ARG A 54 -6.19 -1.23 -22.31
C ARG A 54 -5.53 -0.84 -23.62
N SER A 55 -5.01 0.38 -23.72
CA SER A 55 -4.35 0.86 -24.94
C SER A 55 -2.98 0.23 -25.19
N GLY A 56 -2.40 -0.44 -24.17
CA GLY A 56 -1.09 -1.08 -24.27
C GLY A 56 -0.84 -2.14 -23.20
N ARG A 57 0.42 -2.52 -23.02
CA ARG A 57 0.84 -3.56 -22.07
C ARG A 57 1.09 -2.95 -20.69
N ASN A 58 0.61 -3.64 -19.65
CA ASN A 58 0.81 -3.22 -18.26
C ASN A 58 1.61 -4.26 -17.45
N GLU A 59 1.70 -5.49 -17.94
CA GLU A 59 2.31 -6.61 -17.25
C GLU A 59 3.41 -7.21 -18.12
N PHE A 60 4.62 -7.36 -17.57
CA PHE A 60 5.82 -7.82 -18.28
C PHE A 60 6.42 -9.01 -17.55
N PHE A 61 6.71 -10.07 -18.30
CA PHE A 61 7.14 -11.36 -17.77
C PHE A 61 8.44 -11.81 -18.42
N CYS A 62 9.27 -12.50 -17.64
CA CYS A 62 10.43 -13.22 -18.13
C CYS A 62 10.34 -14.68 -17.69
N TYR A 63 10.48 -15.57 -18.64
CA TYR A 63 10.46 -17.03 -18.43
C TYR A 63 11.80 -17.66 -18.74
N ASP A 64 12.18 -18.63 -17.92
CA ASP A 64 13.17 -19.65 -18.27
C ASP A 64 12.40 -20.96 -18.50
N HIS A 65 12.25 -21.37 -19.76
CA HIS A 65 11.31 -22.39 -20.20
C HIS A 65 9.87 -22.01 -19.74
N ASP A 66 9.25 -22.83 -18.88
CA ASP A 66 7.88 -22.59 -18.36
C ASP A 66 7.86 -21.89 -16.99
N ALA A 67 9.03 -21.66 -16.39
CA ALA A 67 9.15 -21.04 -15.07
C ALA A 67 9.19 -19.51 -15.17
N LEU A 68 8.30 -18.82 -14.49
CA LEU A 68 8.36 -17.37 -14.34
C LEU A 68 9.54 -17.00 -13.42
N VAL A 69 10.52 -16.29 -13.97
CA VAL A 69 11.73 -15.88 -13.25
C VAL A 69 11.88 -14.38 -13.08
N GLY A 70 11.06 -13.59 -13.76
CA GLY A 70 10.99 -12.14 -13.61
C GLY A 70 9.62 -11.59 -13.94
N TYR A 71 9.20 -10.58 -13.18
CA TYR A 71 7.93 -9.89 -13.36
C TYR A 71 8.11 -8.39 -13.09
N LEU A 72 7.42 -7.57 -13.86
CA LEU A 72 7.31 -6.13 -13.67
C LEU A 72 5.89 -5.72 -14.07
N GLY A 73 5.17 -5.09 -13.16
CA GLY A 73 3.79 -4.65 -13.36
C GLY A 73 3.62 -3.14 -13.20
N VAL A 74 2.68 -2.59 -13.95
CA VAL A 74 2.21 -1.21 -13.82
C VAL A 74 0.93 -1.21 -13.01
N CYS A 75 0.83 -0.34 -12.01
CA CYS A 75 -0.42 0.07 -11.40
C CYS A 75 -0.66 1.55 -11.71
N SER A 76 -1.87 1.91 -12.04
CA SER A 76 -2.24 3.29 -12.33
C SER A 76 -3.66 3.52 -11.88
N PHE A 77 -3.81 4.31 -10.82
CA PHE A 77 -5.14 4.66 -10.27
C PHE A 77 -5.79 5.84 -10.98
N ASP A 78 -5.02 6.63 -11.76
CA ASP A 78 -5.48 7.85 -12.45
C ASP A 78 -4.88 7.97 -13.84
N SER A 79 -4.53 7.08 -14.60
CA SER A 79 -3.95 7.16 -15.96
C SER A 79 -2.77 8.14 -16.18
N ALA A 80 -2.58 9.11 -15.30
CA ALA A 80 -1.54 10.12 -15.40
C ALA A 80 -0.22 9.67 -14.75
N VAL A 81 -0.30 8.92 -13.65
CA VAL A 81 0.84 8.42 -12.90
C VAL A 81 0.89 6.90 -13.01
N TRP A 82 2.04 6.39 -13.38
CA TRP A 82 2.33 4.96 -13.38
C TRP A 82 3.20 4.60 -12.19
N GLU A 83 2.70 3.74 -11.35
CA GLU A 83 3.47 3.09 -10.31
C GLU A 83 3.94 1.73 -10.79
N ILE A 84 5.24 1.47 -10.68
CA ILE A 84 5.80 0.19 -11.10
C ILE A 84 6.47 -0.52 -9.95
N ASN A 85 6.16 -1.78 -9.82
CA ASN A 85 6.82 -2.69 -8.90
C ASN A 85 7.07 -4.02 -9.59
N GLY A 86 8.14 -4.72 -9.19
CA GLY A 86 8.48 -5.98 -9.81
C GLY A 86 9.68 -6.65 -9.15
N MET A 87 9.98 -7.86 -9.61
CA MET A 87 10.96 -8.73 -8.99
C MET A 87 11.62 -9.67 -9.99
N VAL A 88 12.78 -10.15 -9.61
CA VAL A 88 13.49 -11.25 -10.29
C VAL A 88 13.85 -12.28 -9.25
N ARG A 89 13.57 -13.53 -9.57
CA ARG A 89 13.92 -14.68 -8.73
C ARG A 89 15.40 -14.60 -8.31
N PRO A 90 15.75 -14.82 -7.06
CA PRO A 90 17.08 -14.52 -6.52
C PRO A 90 18.24 -15.14 -7.29
N ASP A 91 18.11 -16.41 -7.69
CA ASP A 91 19.10 -17.17 -8.46
C ASP A 91 19.25 -16.71 -9.93
N TYR A 92 18.32 -15.89 -10.43
CA TYR A 92 18.33 -15.30 -11.77
C TYR A 92 18.74 -13.80 -11.78
N ARG A 93 19.06 -13.24 -10.63
CA ARG A 93 19.48 -11.83 -10.51
C ARG A 93 20.85 -11.59 -11.18
N LYS A 94 21.14 -10.32 -11.49
CA LYS A 94 22.39 -9.85 -12.13
C LYS A 94 22.63 -10.41 -13.55
N GLN A 95 21.60 -10.90 -14.22
CA GLN A 95 21.64 -11.43 -15.58
C GLN A 95 20.94 -10.52 -16.60
N GLY A 96 20.61 -9.28 -16.23
CA GLY A 96 19.97 -8.28 -17.10
C GLY A 96 18.45 -8.43 -17.24
N ILE A 97 17.81 -9.41 -16.60
CA ILE A 97 16.37 -9.68 -16.74
C ILE A 97 15.54 -8.46 -16.38
N PHE A 98 15.75 -7.86 -15.20
CA PHE A 98 14.96 -6.70 -14.78
C PHE A 98 15.20 -5.48 -15.69
N THR A 99 16.42 -5.30 -16.19
CA THR A 99 16.76 -4.24 -17.13
C THR A 99 15.99 -4.39 -18.44
N GLU A 100 15.84 -5.60 -18.95
CA GLU A 100 15.08 -5.85 -20.19
C GLU A 100 13.56 -5.70 -19.97
N LEU A 101 13.02 -6.15 -18.84
CA LEU A 101 11.62 -5.90 -18.46
C LEU A 101 11.34 -4.40 -18.40
N PHE A 102 12.22 -3.66 -17.72
CA PHE A 102 12.10 -2.20 -17.58
C PHE A 102 12.22 -1.46 -18.92
N ARG A 103 13.11 -1.89 -19.81
CA ARG A 103 13.23 -1.34 -21.15
C ARG A 103 11.92 -1.48 -21.95
N ARG A 104 11.28 -2.66 -21.88
CA ARG A 104 9.98 -2.90 -22.53
C ARG A 104 8.87 -2.06 -21.94
N LEU A 105 8.87 -1.86 -20.63
CA LEU A 105 7.95 -0.94 -19.97
C LEU A 105 8.17 0.50 -20.44
N LEU A 106 9.42 0.95 -20.59
CA LEU A 106 9.71 2.29 -21.09
C LEU A 106 9.23 2.50 -22.53
N ASP A 107 9.26 1.47 -23.38
CA ASP A 107 8.69 1.56 -24.74
C ASP A 107 7.17 1.87 -24.66
N GLU A 108 6.43 1.19 -23.78
CA GLU A 108 4.99 1.47 -23.53
C GLU A 108 4.76 2.83 -22.87
N PHE A 109 5.59 3.20 -21.89
CA PHE A 109 5.53 4.51 -21.22
C PHE A 109 5.70 5.64 -22.23
N ASN A 110 6.67 5.56 -23.14
CA ASN A 110 6.90 6.55 -24.16
C ASN A 110 5.78 6.60 -25.20
N ALA A 111 5.21 5.45 -25.57
CA ALA A 111 4.11 5.37 -26.54
C ALA A 111 2.81 5.98 -25.99
N ARG A 112 2.47 5.71 -24.72
CA ARG A 112 1.24 6.21 -24.07
C ARG A 112 1.40 7.57 -23.40
N SER A 113 2.65 7.96 -23.13
CA SER A 113 3.02 9.29 -22.60
C SER A 113 2.30 9.71 -21.30
N PRO A 114 2.20 8.89 -20.26
CA PRO A 114 1.72 9.34 -18.97
C PRO A 114 2.61 10.48 -18.44
N GLN A 115 2.13 11.18 -17.41
CA GLN A 115 2.84 12.38 -16.92
C GLN A 115 4.06 11.98 -16.06
N GLU A 116 3.94 10.91 -15.29
CA GLU A 116 4.96 10.50 -14.31
C GLU A 116 5.11 8.99 -14.26
N LEU A 117 6.34 8.56 -13.96
CA LEU A 117 6.69 7.17 -13.68
C LEU A 117 7.32 7.09 -12.28
N LEU A 118 6.65 6.41 -11.36
CA LEU A 118 7.13 6.12 -10.02
C LEU A 118 7.66 4.69 -9.93
N LEU A 119 8.90 4.55 -9.49
CA LEU A 119 9.53 3.28 -9.21
C LEU A 119 9.39 2.98 -7.72
N LEU A 120 8.80 1.84 -7.38
CA LEU A 120 8.54 1.42 -6.02
C LEU A 120 9.58 0.39 -5.56
N SER A 121 10.08 0.54 -4.35
CA SER A 121 10.96 -0.44 -3.72
C SER A 121 10.79 -0.43 -2.21
N ASP A 122 10.68 -1.62 -1.62
CA ASP A 122 10.84 -1.74 -0.17
C ASP A 122 12.20 -1.16 0.27
N LYS A 123 12.22 -0.45 1.39
CA LYS A 123 13.45 0.16 1.94
C LYS A 123 14.53 -0.86 2.30
N LYS A 124 14.15 -2.11 2.57
CA LYS A 124 15.07 -3.22 2.87
C LYS A 124 15.66 -3.84 1.58
N SER A 125 15.06 -3.57 0.40
CA SER A 125 15.47 -4.16 -0.87
C SER A 125 16.75 -3.54 -1.42
N ALA A 126 17.90 -4.06 -1.02
CA ALA A 126 19.19 -3.57 -1.51
C ALA A 126 19.36 -3.72 -3.04
N SER A 127 18.70 -4.68 -3.67
CA SER A 127 18.76 -4.87 -5.13
C SER A 127 17.87 -3.86 -5.87
N GLY A 128 16.67 -3.59 -5.37
CA GLY A 128 15.74 -2.59 -5.90
C GLY A 128 16.33 -1.18 -5.81
N LEU A 129 16.78 -0.79 -4.62
CA LEU A 129 17.38 0.54 -4.41
C LEU A 129 18.59 0.78 -5.29
N ARG A 130 19.48 -0.21 -5.47
CA ARG A 130 20.62 -0.08 -6.41
C ARG A 130 20.19 0.04 -7.87
N PHE A 131 19.07 -0.58 -8.26
CA PHE A 131 18.54 -0.40 -9.61
C PHE A 131 18.04 1.02 -9.81
N ILE A 132 17.25 1.53 -8.86
CA ILE A 132 16.70 2.90 -8.85
C ILE A 132 17.82 3.95 -8.87
N GLU A 133 18.86 3.76 -8.04
CA GLU A 133 20.02 4.65 -7.98
C GLU A 133 20.74 4.77 -9.34
N ARG A 134 20.93 3.65 -10.06
CA ARG A 134 21.54 3.68 -11.40
C ARG A 134 20.71 4.44 -12.43
N LEU A 135 19.41 4.53 -12.24
CA LEU A 135 18.52 5.31 -13.09
C LEU A 135 18.53 6.80 -12.73
N HIS A 136 19.24 7.19 -11.66
CA HIS A 136 19.24 8.55 -11.11
C HIS A 136 17.81 9.09 -10.86
N ALA A 137 16.89 8.20 -10.44
CA ALA A 137 15.54 8.58 -10.07
C ALA A 137 15.57 9.39 -8.76
N ASN A 138 14.67 10.37 -8.63
CA ASN A 138 14.61 11.21 -7.45
C ASN A 138 13.63 10.62 -6.45
N TYR A 139 14.00 10.63 -5.16
CA TYR A 139 13.05 10.31 -4.10
C TYR A 139 11.82 11.20 -4.22
N HIS A 140 10.64 10.59 -4.11
CA HIS A 140 9.35 11.27 -4.16
C HIS A 140 8.71 11.30 -2.77
N HIS A 141 8.29 10.16 -2.24
CA HIS A 141 7.74 9.98 -0.89
C HIS A 141 7.93 8.53 -0.43
N ALA A 142 7.41 8.19 0.74
CA ALA A 142 7.28 6.81 1.18
C ALA A 142 5.90 6.57 1.79
N GLU A 143 5.46 5.32 1.76
CA GLU A 143 4.32 4.84 2.52
C GLU A 143 4.82 3.85 3.58
N TYR A 144 4.35 4.02 4.80
CA TYR A 144 4.58 3.08 5.89
C TYR A 144 3.40 2.16 6.07
N ASP A 145 3.66 0.87 6.11
CA ASP A 145 2.76 -0.08 6.75
C ASP A 145 3.03 -0.02 8.25
N MET A 146 1.99 0.23 9.02
CA MET A 146 2.10 0.37 10.47
C MET A 146 1.23 -0.67 11.16
N VAL A 147 1.75 -1.20 12.25
CA VAL A 147 1.12 -2.28 13.02
C VAL A 147 0.93 -1.88 14.49
N LEU A 148 -0.18 -2.32 15.08
CA LEU A 148 -0.48 -2.23 16.49
C LEU A 148 -0.97 -3.59 17.00
N ASN A 149 -0.34 -4.13 18.05
CA ASN A 149 -0.88 -5.31 18.72
C ASN A 149 -2.05 -4.91 19.62
N ALA A 150 -3.13 -5.66 19.58
CA ALA A 150 -4.32 -5.41 20.38
C ALA A 150 -4.02 -5.37 21.90
N SER A 151 -3.15 -6.26 22.38
CA SER A 151 -2.70 -6.29 23.78
C SER A 151 -2.02 -5.00 24.24
N ASP A 152 -1.29 -4.34 23.35
CA ASP A 152 -0.56 -3.11 23.67
C ASP A 152 -1.54 -1.93 23.81
N PHE A 153 -2.58 -1.91 22.98
CA PHE A 153 -3.63 -0.91 23.05
C PHE A 153 -4.45 -1.03 24.33
N GLU A 154 -4.83 -2.25 24.73
CA GLU A 154 -5.58 -2.50 25.96
C GLU A 154 -4.81 -2.05 27.20
N GLN A 155 -3.51 -2.32 27.29
CA GLN A 155 -2.67 -1.88 28.40
C GLN A 155 -2.54 -0.36 28.51
N HIS A 156 -2.54 0.37 27.36
CA HIS A 156 -2.51 1.83 27.35
C HIS A 156 -3.91 2.44 27.64
N GLY A 157 -4.99 1.71 27.36
CA GLY A 157 -6.37 2.11 27.66
C GLY A 157 -6.69 2.12 29.16
N GLU A 158 -6.10 1.24 29.93
CA GLU A 158 -6.26 1.21 31.41
C GLU A 158 -5.67 2.46 32.12
N PHE A 159 -4.70 3.14 31.49
CA PHE A 159 -4.15 4.40 32.05
C PHE A 159 -5.14 5.58 32.01
N VAL A 160 -6.22 5.49 31.25
CA VAL A 160 -7.25 6.54 31.20
C VAL A 160 -8.31 6.34 32.29
N GLU A 161 -8.46 5.15 32.85
CA GLU A 161 -9.47 4.86 33.90
C GLU A 161 -8.97 5.02 35.35
N HIS A 162 -7.68 5.10 35.61
CA HIS A 162 -7.13 5.05 36.97
C HIS A 162 -6.49 6.34 37.51
N GLY A 163 -6.78 7.50 36.95
CA GLY A 163 -6.18 8.75 37.42
C GLY A 163 -7.07 9.97 37.31
N GLY A 164 -8.00 10.19 38.23
CA GLY A 164 -8.66 11.46 38.46
C GLY A 164 -9.97 11.65 37.70
N ASP A 165 -11.03 11.86 38.50
CA ASP A 165 -12.37 12.38 38.19
C ASP A 165 -12.71 12.48 36.66
N SER A 166 -13.10 11.34 36.11
CA SER A 166 -13.57 11.21 34.70
C SER A 166 -14.77 12.12 34.37
N SER A 167 -15.38 12.76 35.36
CA SER A 167 -16.52 13.63 35.19
C SER A 167 -16.13 15.00 34.62
N SER A 168 -14.87 15.44 34.71
CA SER A 168 -14.45 16.77 34.26
C SER A 168 -13.98 16.85 32.80
N LEU A 169 -13.46 15.74 32.25
CA LEU A 169 -12.98 15.69 30.85
C LEU A 169 -14.10 15.34 29.86
N LEU A 170 -15.18 14.68 30.32
CA LEU A 170 -16.33 14.34 29.51
C LEU A 170 -17.40 15.48 29.44
N ARG A 171 -17.22 16.57 30.16
CA ARG A 171 -18.23 17.61 30.30
C ARG A 171 -18.31 18.70 29.23
N SER A 172 -17.49 18.64 28.15
CA SER A 172 -17.59 19.70 27.14
C SER A 172 -17.37 19.33 25.68
N LYS A 173 -17.29 18.03 25.31
CA LYS A 173 -17.28 17.65 23.89
C LYS A 173 -18.45 16.75 23.61
N SER A 174 -19.31 17.15 22.67
CA SER A 174 -20.33 16.30 22.08
C SER A 174 -19.75 14.93 21.76
N THR A 175 -20.36 13.89 22.30
CA THR A 175 -19.92 12.50 22.15
C THR A 175 -19.94 12.15 20.65
N LEU A 176 -18.82 11.63 20.14
CA LEU A 176 -18.76 11.07 18.79
C LEU A 176 -19.66 9.83 18.76
N ASP A 177 -20.70 9.88 17.92
CA ASP A 177 -21.53 8.72 17.63
C ASP A 177 -21.07 8.10 16.32
N VAL A 178 -20.74 6.79 16.31
CA VAL A 178 -20.23 6.08 15.14
C VAL A 178 -21.20 4.98 14.76
N GLN A 179 -21.65 4.99 13.52
CA GLN A 179 -22.62 4.04 13.00
C GLN A 179 -22.10 3.43 11.68
N GLU A 180 -22.43 2.17 11.45
CA GLU A 180 -22.19 1.51 10.17
C GLU A 180 -23.16 2.09 9.14
N THR A 181 -22.62 2.62 8.05
CA THR A 181 -23.39 3.28 7.00
C THR A 181 -23.42 2.47 5.72
N ASP A 182 -22.48 1.55 5.54
CA ASP A 182 -22.46 0.58 4.45
C ASP A 182 -21.86 -0.73 4.96
N ALA A 183 -22.69 -1.76 5.07
CA ALA A 183 -22.28 -3.06 5.59
C ALA A 183 -21.54 -3.91 4.55
N GLU A 184 -21.77 -3.69 3.24
CA GLU A 184 -21.07 -4.41 2.17
C GLU A 184 -19.62 -3.89 2.04
N GLU A 185 -19.43 -2.58 2.18
CA GLU A 185 -18.13 -1.92 2.14
C GLU A 185 -17.46 -1.79 3.52
N HIS A 186 -18.11 -2.26 4.58
CA HIS A 186 -17.66 -2.10 5.98
C HIS A 186 -17.30 -0.66 6.36
N MET A 187 -18.13 0.29 5.90
CA MET A 187 -17.94 1.72 6.14
C MET A 187 -18.66 2.18 7.40
N PHE A 188 -17.97 2.96 8.21
CA PHE A 188 -18.50 3.58 9.42
C PHE A 188 -18.37 5.10 9.34
N THR A 189 -19.41 5.78 9.81
CA THR A 189 -19.47 7.24 9.80
C THR A 189 -19.60 7.78 11.22
N GLY A 190 -18.73 8.71 11.57
CA GLY A 190 -18.75 9.42 12.82
C GLY A 190 -19.58 10.69 12.73
N THR A 191 -20.50 10.89 13.70
CA THR A 191 -21.38 12.06 13.76
C THR A 191 -21.30 12.78 15.10
N ILE A 192 -21.56 14.10 15.08
CA ILE A 192 -21.72 14.94 16.25
C ILE A 192 -22.96 15.80 16.04
N ALA A 193 -23.90 15.75 16.96
CA ALA A 193 -25.19 16.47 16.86
C ALA A 193 -25.87 16.24 15.49
N GLY A 194 -25.80 15.01 14.97
CA GLY A 194 -26.41 14.62 13.70
C GLY A 194 -25.66 15.08 12.45
N LYS A 195 -24.47 15.70 12.58
CA LYS A 195 -23.63 16.08 11.43
C LYS A 195 -22.48 15.10 11.25
N ILE A 196 -22.26 14.66 10.03
CA ILE A 196 -21.13 13.82 9.66
C ILE A 196 -19.84 14.63 9.85
N ILE A 197 -18.88 14.07 10.61
CA ILE A 197 -17.59 14.68 10.88
C ILE A 197 -16.41 13.87 10.38
N GLY A 198 -16.64 12.62 10.00
CA GLY A 198 -15.59 11.73 9.47
C GLY A 198 -16.12 10.35 9.15
N SER A 199 -15.28 9.56 8.50
CA SER A 199 -15.56 8.17 8.12
C SER A 199 -14.32 7.30 8.25
N VAL A 200 -14.55 5.98 8.27
CA VAL A 200 -13.50 4.97 8.28
C VAL A 200 -14.04 3.66 7.69
N ARG A 201 -13.22 2.93 6.96
CA ARG A 201 -13.47 1.56 6.53
C ARG A 201 -12.67 0.59 7.38
N LEU A 202 -13.33 -0.47 7.87
CA LEU A 202 -12.71 -1.51 8.69
C LEU A 202 -12.85 -2.87 8.03
N GLU A 203 -11.78 -3.63 7.99
CA GLU A 203 -11.79 -4.99 7.49
C GLU A 203 -11.18 -5.93 8.54
N LEU A 204 -11.67 -7.15 8.62
CA LEU A 204 -11.10 -8.20 9.47
C LEU A 204 -10.85 -9.43 8.61
N LEU A 205 -9.59 -9.81 8.47
CA LEU A 205 -9.19 -11.03 7.80
C LEU A 205 -8.49 -11.95 8.82
N SER A 206 -9.15 -13.06 9.18
CA SER A 206 -8.66 -13.95 10.24
C SER A 206 -8.57 -13.21 11.58
N ASP A 207 -7.40 -12.88 12.09
CA ASP A 207 -7.14 -12.14 13.31
C ASP A 207 -6.38 -10.83 13.09
N GLU A 208 -6.28 -10.39 11.83
CA GLU A 208 -5.72 -9.11 11.43
C GLU A 208 -6.82 -8.13 11.03
N GLY A 209 -6.87 -6.98 11.70
CA GLY A 209 -7.81 -5.90 11.45
C GLY A 209 -7.19 -4.76 10.66
N GLY A 210 -7.77 -4.38 9.52
CA GLY A 210 -7.33 -3.26 8.70
C GLY A 210 -8.13 -1.99 8.95
N ILE A 211 -7.46 -0.84 9.06
CA ILE A 211 -8.07 0.49 9.12
C ILE A 211 -7.75 1.21 7.81
N TYR A 212 -8.78 1.53 7.03
CA TYR A 212 -8.66 2.17 5.73
C TYR A 212 -9.48 3.45 5.65
N ALA A 213 -9.07 4.40 4.81
CA ALA A 213 -9.80 5.63 4.52
C ALA A 213 -10.29 6.37 5.77
N LEU A 214 -9.52 6.37 6.88
CA LEU A 214 -9.82 7.14 8.07
C LEU A 214 -9.66 8.63 7.75
N GLU A 215 -10.76 9.34 7.72
CA GLU A 215 -10.76 10.76 7.41
C GLU A 215 -11.64 11.56 8.36
N ILE A 216 -11.27 12.83 8.56
CA ILE A 216 -12.09 13.83 9.28
C ILE A 216 -12.33 15.00 8.32
N VAL A 217 -13.60 15.38 8.21
CA VAL A 217 -14.02 16.56 7.44
C VAL A 217 -13.20 17.79 7.86
N PRO A 218 -12.66 18.56 6.91
CA PRO A 218 -11.68 19.63 7.19
C PRO A 218 -12.08 20.57 8.34
N GLU A 219 -13.34 20.98 8.40
CA GLU A 219 -13.89 21.92 9.39
C GLU A 219 -13.85 21.36 10.82
N TYR A 220 -13.76 20.05 10.98
CA TYR A 220 -13.72 19.37 12.27
C TYR A 220 -12.32 18.89 12.68
N ARG A 221 -11.30 19.14 11.84
CA ARG A 221 -9.90 18.77 12.13
C ARG A 221 -9.35 19.62 13.29
N GLY A 222 -8.38 19.09 14.01
CA GLY A 222 -7.71 19.79 15.12
C GLY A 222 -8.47 19.76 16.46
N HIS A 223 -9.64 19.12 16.52
CA HIS A 223 -10.49 19.07 17.73
C HIS A 223 -10.40 17.70 18.46
N GLY A 224 -9.50 16.83 18.08
CA GLY A 224 -9.32 15.51 18.69
C GLY A 224 -10.21 14.39 18.11
N TYR A 225 -11.08 14.70 17.14
CA TYR A 225 -12.02 13.72 16.58
C TYR A 225 -11.34 12.60 15.81
N GLY A 226 -10.19 12.89 15.14
CA GLY A 226 -9.41 11.83 14.47
C GLY A 226 -8.90 10.77 15.45
N ARG A 227 -8.44 11.18 16.65
CA ARG A 227 -8.04 10.25 17.70
C ARG A 227 -9.24 9.48 18.26
N ALA A 228 -10.37 10.16 18.45
CA ALA A 228 -11.58 9.50 18.93
C ALA A 228 -12.08 8.44 17.95
N LEU A 229 -12.11 8.75 16.64
CA LEU A 229 -12.51 7.80 15.60
C LEU A 229 -11.50 6.64 15.47
N LEU A 230 -10.20 6.93 15.51
CA LEU A 230 -9.15 5.90 15.48
C LEU A 230 -9.27 4.94 16.67
N ASN A 231 -9.39 5.46 17.89
CA ASN A 231 -9.52 4.63 19.08
C ASN A 231 -10.81 3.78 19.04
N TRP A 232 -11.91 4.35 18.55
CA TRP A 232 -13.14 3.61 18.33
C TRP A 232 -12.93 2.46 17.31
N SER A 233 -12.23 2.74 16.20
CA SER A 233 -11.92 1.76 15.14
C SER A 233 -11.09 0.60 15.68
N ILE A 234 -10.06 0.90 16.46
CA ILE A 234 -9.22 -0.11 17.11
C ILE A 234 -10.05 -0.98 18.05
N ALA A 235 -10.83 -0.36 18.95
CA ALA A 235 -11.69 -1.09 19.88
C ALA A 235 -12.75 -1.95 19.16
N LYS A 236 -13.30 -1.45 18.05
CA LYS A 236 -14.25 -2.20 17.21
C LYS A 236 -13.59 -3.44 16.61
N LEU A 237 -12.41 -3.30 16.00
CA LEU A 237 -11.65 -4.43 15.42
C LEU A 237 -11.26 -5.46 16.50
N ILE A 238 -10.82 -5.02 17.68
CA ILE A 238 -10.55 -5.93 18.81
C ILE A 238 -11.81 -6.67 19.21
N SER A 239 -12.95 -5.99 19.30
CA SER A 239 -14.23 -6.64 19.62
C SER A 239 -14.70 -7.66 18.57
N MET A 240 -14.24 -7.53 17.33
CA MET A 240 -14.48 -8.47 16.24
C MET A 240 -13.47 -9.65 16.25
N GLY A 241 -12.41 -9.59 17.06
CA GLY A 241 -11.43 -10.66 17.24
C GLY A 241 -10.04 -10.36 16.66
N ALA A 242 -9.76 -9.13 16.25
CA ALA A 242 -8.43 -8.75 15.78
C ALA A 242 -7.41 -8.84 16.91
N LYS A 243 -6.27 -9.48 16.64
CA LYS A 243 -5.09 -9.49 17.51
C LYS A 243 -4.03 -8.50 17.06
N THR A 244 -4.02 -8.21 15.78
CA THR A 244 -3.14 -7.24 15.13
C THR A 244 -3.97 -6.26 14.34
N ILE A 245 -3.65 -4.98 14.41
CA ILE A 245 -4.31 -3.93 13.63
C ILE A 245 -3.27 -3.29 12.73
N ILE A 246 -3.59 -3.17 11.45
CA ILE A 246 -2.71 -2.61 10.42
C ILE A 246 -3.34 -1.36 9.79
N LEU A 247 -2.50 -0.47 9.32
CA LEU A 247 -2.87 0.66 8.47
C LEU A 247 -1.69 1.10 7.61
N GLN A 248 -1.98 1.84 6.55
CA GLN A 248 -0.96 2.51 5.73
C GLN A 248 -1.02 4.02 5.90
N VAL A 249 0.14 4.66 5.80
CA VAL A 249 0.24 6.12 5.88
C VAL A 249 1.36 6.66 4.99
N ASP A 250 1.02 7.67 4.19
CA ASP A 250 2.01 8.46 3.46
C ASP A 250 2.87 9.28 4.45
N THR A 251 4.18 9.26 4.27
CA THR A 251 5.13 10.00 5.13
C THR A 251 4.97 11.51 5.05
N ASP A 252 4.42 12.03 3.96
CA ASP A 252 4.09 13.45 3.80
C ASP A 252 2.87 13.85 4.64
N ASN A 253 2.06 12.87 5.08
CA ASN A 253 0.96 13.09 6.01
C ASN A 253 1.44 13.09 7.47
N ALA A 254 2.29 14.05 7.83
CA ALA A 254 2.87 14.15 9.18
C ALA A 254 1.82 14.19 10.31
N ARG A 255 0.61 14.71 10.03
CA ARG A 255 -0.48 14.73 11.01
C ARG A 255 -1.00 13.32 11.30
N ALA A 256 -1.26 12.53 10.28
CA ALA A 256 -1.72 11.15 10.43
C ALA A 256 -0.62 10.29 11.07
N LEU A 257 0.61 10.43 10.59
CA LEU A 257 1.77 9.71 11.15
C LEU A 257 1.94 9.97 12.66
N ASN A 258 1.85 11.25 13.08
CA ASN A 258 1.87 11.61 14.51
C ASN A 258 0.68 11.03 15.28
N LEU A 259 -0.50 10.99 14.68
CA LEU A 259 -1.68 10.39 15.31
C LEU A 259 -1.45 8.90 15.55
N TYR A 260 -1.01 8.15 14.54
CA TYR A 260 -0.80 6.71 14.62
C TYR A 260 0.33 6.35 15.58
N THR A 261 1.50 6.97 15.47
CA THR A 261 2.63 6.71 16.39
C THR A 261 2.30 7.03 17.84
N SER A 262 1.58 8.15 18.10
CA SER A 262 1.13 8.51 19.46
C SER A 262 -0.01 7.63 19.99
N THR A 263 -0.60 6.78 19.16
CA THR A 263 -1.60 5.78 19.56
C THR A 263 -0.96 4.41 19.80
N GLY A 264 0.34 4.25 19.46
CA GLY A 264 1.11 3.02 19.70
C GLY A 264 1.40 2.21 18.44
N PHE A 265 0.98 2.67 17.26
CA PHE A 265 1.39 2.03 16.00
C PHE A 265 2.90 2.18 15.79
N VAL A 266 3.53 1.11 15.34
CA VAL A 266 4.95 1.09 14.94
C VAL A 266 5.08 0.78 13.45
N GLU A 267 6.14 1.29 12.84
CA GLU A 267 6.47 0.99 11.45
C GLU A 267 6.89 -0.48 11.32
N GLU A 268 6.27 -1.22 10.44
CA GLU A 268 6.60 -2.60 10.08
C GLU A 268 7.41 -2.66 8.79
N SER A 269 6.91 -1.98 7.75
CA SER A 269 7.57 -1.87 6.46
C SER A 269 7.48 -0.46 5.89
N ALA A 270 8.30 -0.18 4.87
CA ALA A 270 8.25 1.08 4.15
C ALA A 270 8.45 0.85 2.65
N MET A 271 7.47 1.27 1.86
CA MET A 271 7.58 1.34 0.41
C MET A 271 8.06 2.73 0.01
N LEU A 272 9.22 2.79 -0.65
CA LEU A 272 9.83 4.02 -1.14
C LEU A 272 9.44 4.25 -2.60
N TYR A 273 9.05 5.47 -2.91
CA TYR A 273 8.65 5.91 -4.25
C TYR A 273 9.69 6.85 -4.82
N TYR A 274 10.10 6.60 -6.06
CA TYR A 274 11.09 7.40 -6.76
C TYR A 274 10.58 7.81 -8.13
N SER A 275 10.58 9.10 -8.41
CA SER A 275 10.17 9.66 -9.70
C SER A 275 11.30 9.61 -10.72
N LEU A 276 11.01 9.06 -11.90
CA LEU A 276 11.90 9.08 -13.04
C LEU A 276 11.54 10.24 -13.98
N ARG A 277 12.49 11.16 -14.22
CA ARG A 277 12.26 12.32 -15.10
C ARG A 277 12.14 11.90 -16.56
N LYS A 278 11.17 12.49 -17.28
CA LYS A 278 10.96 12.26 -18.73
C LYS A 278 12.20 12.45 -19.62
N SER A 279 13.19 13.24 -19.20
CA SER A 279 14.42 13.44 -19.95
C SER A 279 15.30 12.19 -20.09
N LEU A 280 15.19 11.24 -19.14
CA LEU A 280 15.93 9.98 -19.15
C LEU A 280 15.22 8.88 -19.94
N THR A 281 13.95 9.07 -20.28
CA THR A 281 13.18 8.09 -21.07
C THR A 281 13.41 8.24 -22.58
N LYS A 282 14.08 9.30 -23.04
CA LYS A 282 14.33 9.63 -24.46
C LYS A 282 15.78 9.37 -24.89
N GLY A 283 16.34 8.21 -24.56
CA GLY A 283 17.61 7.90 -25.18
C GLY A 283 18.53 7.03 -24.36
N ASN A 284 18.63 5.82 -24.74
CA ASN A 284 19.89 5.13 -25.09
C ASN A 284 19.55 3.97 -26.03
#